data_08b0cbf11e65a7f7f0d0ca1796850f6a
#
_entry.id   08b0cbf11e65a7f7f0d0ca1796850f6a
#
_cell.length_a   1.000
_cell.length_b   1.000
_cell.length_c   1.000
_cell.angle_alpha   90.00
_cell.angle_beta   90.00
_cell.angle_gamma   90.00
#
_symmetry.space_group_name_H-M   'P 1'
#
loop_
_entity.id
_entity.type
_entity.pdbx_description
1 polymer ?
#
loop_
_entity_poly.entity_id
_entity_poly.type
_entity_poly.pdbx_seq_one_letter_code
_entity_poly.pdbx_strand_id
1 'polypeptide(L)'
;MANTREPILKPIPILSLRPTQMTVGMREVKEKRKRWREHKSKKKQAELLGKHMIPVVLGPDQHYYVVDHHHLARSLHEEGVKDILVTVIGDLTMVQRDAFWGVMDNKRWVYPYDAKGERRHFKEIPKTITELKDDPFRSLAGELRRAGGFAKDTTPFSEFLWADFLRRRMSRKSVDADFAKALEKALALGKSKDAIYLPGWCGPASDD
;
A
#
# COMPACT_ATOMS: atom_id res chain seq x y z
N MET A 1 13.03 19.34 15.99
CA MET A 1 11.61 19.55 16.28
C MET A 1 10.84 19.03 15.08
N ALA A 2 10.01 17.98 15.25
CA ALA A 2 9.15 17.49 14.17
C ALA A 2 8.08 18.56 13.92
N ASN A 3 8.11 19.15 12.74
CA ASN A 3 7.07 20.09 12.30
C ASN A 3 5.80 19.28 12.07
N THR A 4 4.95 19.19 13.08
CA THR A 4 3.60 18.61 12.96
C THR A 4 2.81 19.60 12.11
N ARG A 5 2.77 19.36 10.79
CA ARG A 5 1.93 20.17 9.91
C ARG A 5 0.49 19.79 10.13
N GLU A 6 -0.36 20.79 10.27
CA GLU A 6 -1.80 20.61 10.37
C GLU A 6 -2.32 19.89 9.11
N PRO A 7 -3.32 18.99 9.27
CA PRO A 7 -3.93 18.33 8.12
C PRO A 7 -4.54 19.36 7.17
N ILE A 8 -4.36 19.16 5.87
CA ILE A 8 -5.06 19.98 4.88
C ILE A 8 -6.53 19.57 4.90
N LEU A 9 -7.35 20.37 5.55
CA LEU A 9 -8.80 20.15 5.64
C LEU A 9 -9.55 20.45 4.34
N LYS A 10 -8.86 21.01 3.34
CA LYS A 10 -9.43 21.24 2.02
C LYS A 10 -9.42 19.95 1.21
N PRO A 11 -10.58 19.45 0.75
CA PRO A 11 -10.64 18.29 -0.12
C PRO A 11 -9.88 18.55 -1.43
N ILE A 12 -9.16 17.53 -1.89
CA ILE A 12 -8.46 17.57 -3.18
C ILE A 12 -9.01 16.49 -4.13
N PRO A 13 -9.00 16.71 -5.45
CA PRO A 13 -9.44 15.71 -6.39
C PRO A 13 -8.61 14.43 -6.28
N ILE A 14 -9.25 13.28 -6.16
CA ILE A 14 -8.58 11.99 -5.98
C ILE A 14 -7.68 11.62 -7.18
N LEU A 15 -8.04 12.10 -8.38
CA LEU A 15 -7.24 11.90 -9.59
C LEU A 15 -5.99 12.80 -9.66
N SER A 16 -5.86 13.80 -8.78
CA SER A 16 -4.63 14.61 -8.67
C SER A 16 -3.53 13.87 -7.86
N LEU A 17 -3.89 12.77 -7.19
CA LEU A 17 -2.94 11.96 -6.45
C LEU A 17 -2.00 11.21 -7.39
N ARG A 18 -0.70 11.32 -7.12
CA ARG A 18 0.35 10.55 -7.80
C ARG A 18 0.82 9.41 -6.90
N PRO A 19 0.76 8.16 -7.35
CA PRO A 19 1.28 7.05 -6.58
C PRO A 19 2.81 7.10 -6.45
N THR A 20 3.32 6.47 -5.39
CA THR A 20 4.75 6.24 -5.17
C THR A 20 5.10 4.76 -5.20
N GLN A 21 4.17 3.93 -5.62
CA GLN A 21 4.35 2.50 -5.86
C GLN A 21 3.71 2.11 -7.19
N MET A 22 4.09 0.96 -7.72
CA MET A 22 3.63 0.49 -9.03
C MET A 22 2.39 -0.41 -8.95
N THR A 23 2.19 -1.05 -7.80
CA THR A 23 1.19 -2.10 -7.64
C THR A 23 0.37 -1.92 -6.37
N VAL A 24 -0.80 -2.56 -6.38
CA VAL A 24 -1.67 -2.77 -5.21
C VAL A 24 -2.18 -4.20 -5.22
N GLY A 25 -2.58 -4.72 -4.07
CA GLY A 25 -3.35 -5.95 -4.00
C GLY A 25 -4.81 -5.69 -4.34
N MET A 26 -5.29 -6.06 -5.52
CA MET A 26 -6.65 -5.76 -5.96
C MET A 26 -7.73 -6.50 -5.14
N ARG A 27 -7.40 -7.60 -4.46
CA ARG A 27 -8.32 -8.21 -3.47
C ARG A 27 -8.55 -7.28 -2.29
N GLU A 28 -7.50 -6.66 -1.76
CA GLU A 28 -7.62 -5.68 -0.68
C GLU A 28 -8.41 -4.45 -1.13
N VAL A 29 -8.22 -3.98 -2.37
CA VAL A 29 -9.03 -2.90 -2.96
C VAL A 29 -10.50 -3.31 -2.98
N LYS A 30 -10.85 -4.52 -3.45
CA LYS A 30 -12.24 -5.02 -3.48
C LYS A 30 -12.86 -5.09 -2.08
N GLU A 31 -12.11 -5.53 -1.07
CA GLU A 31 -12.59 -5.58 0.31
C GLU A 31 -12.86 -4.18 0.89
N LYS A 32 -11.94 -3.22 0.63
CA LYS A 32 -12.13 -1.83 1.04
C LYS A 32 -13.36 -1.21 0.36
N ARG A 33 -13.62 -1.53 -0.91
CA ARG A 33 -14.83 -1.13 -1.61
C ARG A 33 -16.10 -1.70 -0.97
N LYS A 34 -16.08 -2.99 -0.61
CA LYS A 34 -17.21 -3.63 0.10
C LYS A 34 -17.49 -2.90 1.42
N ARG A 35 -16.48 -2.67 2.24
CA ARG A 35 -16.61 -1.93 3.50
C ARG A 35 -17.13 -0.51 3.28
N TRP A 36 -16.66 0.20 2.24
CA TRP A 36 -17.17 1.52 1.91
C TRP A 36 -18.67 1.52 1.64
N ARG A 37 -19.17 0.54 0.87
CA ARG A 37 -20.60 0.39 0.56
C ARG A 37 -21.44 0.06 1.79
N GLU A 38 -20.88 -0.59 2.79
CA GLU A 38 -21.53 -0.89 4.07
C GLU A 38 -21.82 0.40 4.88
N HIS A 39 -21.06 1.47 4.64
CA HIS A 39 -21.30 2.80 5.21
C HIS A 39 -22.39 3.56 4.43
N LYS A 40 -23.66 3.15 4.61
CA LYS A 40 -24.81 3.63 3.81
C LYS A 40 -25.13 5.10 3.94
N SER A 41 -24.66 5.82 4.96
CA SER A 41 -24.95 7.24 5.14
C SER A 41 -23.75 8.13 4.79
N LYS A 42 -24.02 9.29 4.17
CA LYS A 42 -22.99 10.30 3.85
C LYS A 42 -22.18 10.71 5.09
N LYS A 43 -22.83 10.78 6.27
CA LYS A 43 -22.17 11.10 7.55
C LYS A 43 -21.12 10.07 7.90
N LYS A 44 -21.45 8.76 7.85
CA LYS A 44 -20.50 7.67 8.14
C LYS A 44 -19.37 7.62 7.12
N GLN A 45 -19.65 7.90 5.86
CA GLN A 45 -18.63 8.00 4.81
C GLN A 45 -17.67 9.17 5.06
N ALA A 46 -18.19 10.35 5.43
CA ALA A 46 -17.37 11.50 5.79
C ALA A 46 -16.51 11.24 7.05
N GLU A 47 -17.06 10.60 8.05
CA GLU A 47 -16.31 10.17 9.25
C GLU A 47 -15.18 9.19 8.90
N LEU A 48 -15.43 8.26 7.99
CA LEU A 48 -14.41 7.31 7.52
C LEU A 48 -13.27 8.04 6.78
N LEU A 49 -13.59 8.99 5.91
CA LEU A 49 -12.60 9.82 5.19
C LEU A 49 -11.78 10.67 6.16
N GLY A 50 -12.41 11.26 7.17
CA GLY A 50 -11.73 12.05 8.19
C GLY A 50 -10.78 11.21 9.08
N LYS A 51 -11.16 9.97 9.39
CA LYS A 51 -10.31 9.04 10.15
C LYS A 51 -9.16 8.44 9.35
N HIS A 52 -9.27 8.40 8.03
CA HIS A 52 -8.32 7.76 7.12
C HIS A 52 -7.82 8.71 6.04
N MET A 53 -7.38 9.90 6.46
CA MET A 53 -6.73 10.84 5.54
C MET A 53 -5.52 10.17 4.87
N ILE A 54 -5.33 10.48 3.58
CA ILE A 54 -4.23 9.89 2.81
C ILE A 54 -2.95 10.68 3.05
N PRO A 55 -1.88 10.04 3.57
CA PRO A 55 -0.61 10.72 3.77
C PRO A 55 0.06 10.98 2.42
N VAL A 56 0.45 12.23 2.20
CA VAL A 56 1.08 12.67 0.96
C VAL A 56 2.32 13.52 1.22
N VAL A 57 3.23 13.52 0.25
CA VAL A 57 4.32 14.47 0.14
C VAL A 57 3.97 15.47 -0.97
N LEU A 58 4.11 16.75 -0.69
CA LEU A 58 4.10 17.77 -1.73
C LEU A 58 5.42 17.70 -2.49
N GLY A 59 5.36 17.45 -3.77
CA GLY A 59 6.54 17.39 -4.64
C GLY A 59 6.59 18.57 -5.63
N PRO A 60 7.52 18.53 -6.57
CA PRO A 60 7.63 19.53 -7.63
C PRO A 60 6.29 19.76 -8.31
N ASP A 61 6.06 20.99 -8.77
CA ASP A 61 4.82 21.44 -9.42
C ASP A 61 3.56 21.28 -8.54
N GLN A 62 3.72 21.33 -7.21
CA GLN A 62 2.62 21.20 -6.24
C GLN A 62 1.84 19.88 -6.36
N HIS A 63 2.47 18.81 -6.86
CA HIS A 63 1.83 17.51 -6.97
C HIS A 63 1.77 16.79 -5.61
N TYR A 64 0.67 16.09 -5.37
CA TYR A 64 0.44 15.28 -4.16
C TYR A 64 0.89 13.83 -4.40
N TYR A 65 2.03 13.44 -3.82
CA TYR A 65 2.55 12.07 -3.92
C TYR A 65 2.10 11.24 -2.74
N VAL A 66 1.30 10.21 -3.00
CA VAL A 66 0.76 9.30 -1.99
C VAL A 66 1.88 8.43 -1.45
N VAL A 67 2.09 8.43 -0.12
CA VAL A 67 3.15 7.63 0.53
C VAL A 67 2.60 6.34 1.13
N ASP A 68 1.34 6.38 1.57
CA ASP A 68 0.62 5.22 2.08
C ASP A 68 -0.85 5.30 1.70
N HIS A 69 -1.64 4.27 2.00
CA HIS A 69 -3.07 4.19 1.69
C HIS A 69 -3.42 4.11 0.19
N HIS A 70 -2.50 3.65 -0.67
CA HIS A 70 -2.77 3.47 -2.11
C HIS A 70 -3.98 2.57 -2.38
N HIS A 71 -4.16 1.48 -1.61
CA HIS A 71 -5.34 0.62 -1.71
C HIS A 71 -6.63 1.36 -1.40
N LEU A 72 -6.61 2.25 -0.39
CA LEU A 72 -7.75 3.07 -0.03
C LEU A 72 -8.05 4.09 -1.13
N ALA A 73 -7.04 4.83 -1.61
CA ALA A 73 -7.20 5.78 -2.69
C ALA A 73 -7.81 5.10 -3.93
N ARG A 74 -7.27 3.95 -4.34
CA ARG A 74 -7.80 3.18 -5.47
C ARG A 74 -9.24 2.74 -5.24
N SER A 75 -9.57 2.24 -4.04
CA SER A 75 -10.92 1.77 -3.73
C SER A 75 -11.96 2.89 -3.72
N LEU A 76 -11.61 4.05 -3.16
CA LEU A 76 -12.48 5.22 -3.13
C LEU A 76 -12.75 5.77 -4.54
N HIS A 77 -11.72 5.82 -5.38
CA HIS A 77 -11.89 6.19 -6.78
C HIS A 77 -12.87 5.27 -7.51
N GLU A 78 -12.74 3.93 -7.35
CA GLU A 78 -13.64 2.96 -7.98
C GLU A 78 -15.08 2.99 -7.42
N GLU A 79 -15.30 3.58 -6.25
CA GLU A 79 -16.61 3.86 -5.66
C GLU A 79 -17.16 5.26 -6.02
N GLY A 80 -16.49 5.97 -6.94
CA GLY A 80 -16.96 7.25 -7.46
C GLY A 80 -16.71 8.45 -6.54
N VAL A 81 -15.88 8.29 -5.51
CA VAL A 81 -15.46 9.41 -4.65
C VAL A 81 -14.56 10.33 -5.47
N LYS A 82 -14.93 11.61 -5.56
CA LYS A 82 -14.21 12.59 -6.37
C LYS A 82 -13.13 13.31 -5.59
N ASP A 83 -13.41 13.63 -4.33
CA ASP A 83 -12.54 14.44 -3.49
C ASP A 83 -12.25 13.72 -2.17
N ILE A 84 -11.04 13.87 -1.66
CA ILE A 84 -10.56 13.24 -0.44
C ILE A 84 -9.77 14.22 0.43
N LEU A 85 -9.64 13.88 1.71
CA LEU A 85 -8.78 14.60 2.64
C LEU A 85 -7.39 13.96 2.65
N VAL A 86 -6.37 14.81 2.71
CA VAL A 86 -4.96 14.39 2.76
C VAL A 86 -4.25 14.99 3.97
N THR A 87 -3.23 14.31 4.45
CA THR A 87 -2.27 14.84 5.42
C THR A 87 -0.92 15.01 4.75
N VAL A 88 -0.41 16.22 4.71
CA VAL A 88 0.93 16.51 4.18
C VAL A 88 1.96 16.14 5.23
N ILE A 89 2.77 15.11 4.96
CA ILE A 89 3.82 14.62 5.86
C ILE A 89 5.21 15.15 5.49
N GLY A 90 5.35 15.75 4.32
CA GLY A 90 6.59 16.36 3.85
C GLY A 90 6.33 17.33 2.70
N ASP A 91 7.17 18.34 2.60
CA ASP A 91 7.15 19.33 1.52
C ASP A 91 8.50 19.31 0.80
N LEU A 92 8.48 18.86 -0.44
CA LEU A 92 9.62 18.78 -1.35
C LEU A 92 9.39 19.63 -2.60
N THR A 93 8.51 20.63 -2.53
CA THR A 93 8.18 21.50 -3.66
C THR A 93 9.39 22.26 -4.21
N MET A 94 10.35 22.58 -3.34
CA MET A 94 11.60 23.28 -3.69
C MET A 94 12.71 22.35 -4.16
N VAL A 95 12.50 21.01 -4.12
CA VAL A 95 13.50 20.05 -4.58
C VAL A 95 13.49 19.99 -6.10
N GLN A 96 14.67 20.02 -6.72
CA GLN A 96 14.80 19.85 -8.15
C GLN A 96 14.25 18.51 -8.63
N ARG A 97 13.64 18.48 -9.81
CA ARG A 97 12.93 17.30 -10.31
C ARG A 97 13.80 16.04 -10.45
N ASP A 98 15.06 16.21 -10.82
CA ASP A 98 16.03 15.11 -10.93
C ASP A 98 16.43 14.53 -9.57
N ALA A 99 16.49 15.36 -8.52
CA ALA A 99 16.79 14.92 -7.16
C ALA A 99 15.57 14.36 -6.40
N PHE A 100 14.34 14.73 -6.79
CA PHE A 100 13.12 14.44 -6.06
C PHE A 100 12.97 12.94 -5.72
N TRP A 101 13.08 12.08 -6.71
CA TRP A 101 12.91 10.65 -6.50
C TRP A 101 14.02 10.03 -5.64
N GLY A 102 15.24 10.56 -5.73
CA GLY A 102 16.34 10.15 -4.84
C GLY A 102 16.05 10.49 -3.37
N VAL A 103 15.46 11.65 -3.10
CA VAL A 103 15.01 12.03 -1.76
C VAL A 103 13.88 11.13 -1.28
N MET A 104 12.89 10.83 -2.14
CA MET A 104 11.77 9.93 -1.84
C MET A 104 12.25 8.52 -1.50
N ASP A 105 13.21 7.97 -2.26
CA ASP A 105 13.77 6.65 -2.05
C ASP A 105 14.57 6.58 -0.73
N ASN A 106 15.41 7.56 -0.47
CA ASN A 106 16.19 7.67 0.77
C ASN A 106 15.27 7.73 2.01
N LYS A 107 14.15 8.45 1.91
CA LYS A 107 13.15 8.57 2.99
C LYS A 107 12.20 7.37 3.09
N ARG A 108 12.37 6.33 2.27
CA ARG A 108 11.47 5.18 2.21
C ARG A 108 10.01 5.57 1.92
N TRP A 109 9.80 6.55 1.04
CA TRP A 109 8.49 7.05 0.62
C TRP A 109 8.08 6.58 -0.77
N VAL A 110 8.92 5.80 -1.43
CA VAL A 110 8.67 5.24 -2.75
C VAL A 110 9.05 3.76 -2.80
N TYR A 111 8.25 2.96 -3.52
CA TYR A 111 8.49 1.54 -3.74
C TYR A 111 8.35 1.21 -5.24
N PRO A 112 9.44 1.36 -6.04
CA PRO A 112 9.40 1.24 -7.50
C PRO A 112 9.59 -0.21 -7.96
N TYR A 113 8.80 -1.14 -7.42
CA TYR A 113 8.85 -2.55 -7.80
C TYR A 113 7.55 -2.97 -8.46
N ASP A 114 7.67 -3.72 -9.55
CA ASP A 114 6.52 -4.23 -10.29
C ASP A 114 5.92 -5.50 -9.65
N ALA A 115 4.87 -6.05 -10.29
CA ALA A 115 4.19 -7.26 -9.80
C ALA A 115 5.04 -8.54 -9.89
N LYS A 116 6.23 -8.48 -10.51
CA LYS A 116 7.22 -9.57 -10.49
C LYS A 116 8.25 -9.41 -9.39
N GLY A 117 8.22 -8.29 -8.64
CA GLY A 117 9.20 -7.95 -7.64
C GLY A 117 10.50 -7.37 -8.24
N GLU A 118 10.46 -6.95 -9.49
CA GLU A 118 11.60 -6.34 -10.18
C GLU A 118 11.61 -4.82 -9.96
N ARG A 119 12.75 -4.29 -9.55
CA ARG A 119 12.92 -2.85 -9.39
C ARG A 119 12.92 -2.17 -10.75
N ARG A 120 12.06 -1.17 -10.90
CA ARG A 120 11.87 -0.42 -12.13
C ARG A 120 12.42 0.99 -11.99
N HIS A 121 12.58 1.68 -13.11
CA HIS A 121 12.97 3.08 -13.08
C HIS A 121 11.84 3.96 -12.54
N PHE A 122 12.13 5.01 -11.79
CA PHE A 122 11.13 5.92 -11.21
C PHE A 122 10.17 6.53 -12.24
N LYS A 123 10.62 6.76 -13.48
CA LYS A 123 9.79 7.24 -14.58
C LYS A 123 8.67 6.27 -14.99
N GLU A 124 8.79 4.99 -14.60
CA GLU A 124 7.81 3.94 -14.89
C GLU A 124 6.72 3.86 -13.81
N ILE A 125 6.88 4.60 -12.69
CA ILE A 125 5.83 4.71 -11.67
C ILE A 125 4.60 5.34 -12.32
N PRO A 126 3.40 4.76 -12.12
CA PRO A 126 2.17 5.30 -12.66
C PRO A 126 1.94 6.77 -12.28
N LYS A 127 1.36 7.55 -13.18
CA LYS A 127 1.07 8.95 -12.94
C LYS A 127 -0.26 9.17 -12.21
N THR A 128 -1.12 8.17 -12.21
CA THR A 128 -2.43 8.21 -11.54
C THR A 128 -2.67 6.94 -10.75
N ILE A 129 -3.50 7.03 -9.72
CA ILE A 129 -3.89 5.85 -8.92
C ILE A 129 -4.66 4.80 -9.72
N THR A 130 -5.25 5.20 -10.86
CA THR A 130 -6.00 4.30 -11.74
C THR A 130 -5.11 3.34 -12.53
N GLU A 131 -3.85 3.70 -12.71
CA GLU A 131 -2.86 2.91 -13.46
C GLU A 131 -2.11 1.89 -12.58
N LEU A 132 -2.34 1.90 -11.25
CA LEU A 132 -1.77 0.91 -10.33
C LEU A 132 -2.17 -0.51 -10.76
N LYS A 133 -1.18 -1.38 -10.95
CA LYS A 133 -1.39 -2.75 -11.39
C LYS A 133 -1.66 -3.70 -10.22
N ASP A 134 -2.29 -4.84 -10.51
CA ASP A 134 -2.50 -5.87 -9.50
C ASP A 134 -1.23 -6.66 -9.21
N ASP A 135 -0.96 -6.85 -7.91
CA ASP A 135 -0.01 -7.82 -7.40
C ASP A 135 -0.74 -8.82 -6.48
N PRO A 136 -1.02 -10.05 -6.96
CA PRO A 136 -1.68 -11.06 -6.15
C PRO A 136 -0.90 -11.45 -4.89
N PHE A 137 0.43 -11.38 -4.93
CA PHE A 137 1.25 -11.67 -3.75
C PHE A 137 1.17 -10.56 -2.70
N ARG A 138 0.96 -9.29 -3.13
CA ARG A 138 0.67 -8.20 -2.19
C ARG A 138 -0.69 -8.42 -1.49
N SER A 139 -1.69 -8.91 -2.22
CA SER A 139 -2.96 -9.34 -1.63
C SER A 139 -2.77 -10.49 -0.65
N LEU A 140 -1.97 -11.50 -1.03
CA LEU A 140 -1.70 -12.67 -0.20
C LEU A 140 -0.94 -12.30 1.09
N ALA A 141 0.06 -11.42 1.01
CA ALA A 141 0.78 -10.92 2.18
C ALA A 141 -0.13 -10.15 3.14
N GLY A 142 -1.02 -9.31 2.62
CA GLY A 142 -2.01 -8.62 3.43
C GLY A 142 -2.98 -9.57 4.15
N GLU A 143 -3.43 -10.64 3.48
CA GLU A 143 -4.29 -11.66 4.08
C GLU A 143 -3.51 -12.54 5.07
N LEU A 144 -2.29 -12.94 4.74
CA LEU A 144 -1.40 -13.67 5.63
C LEU A 144 -1.23 -12.94 6.97
N ARG A 145 -1.03 -11.62 6.94
CA ARG A 145 -0.94 -10.80 8.17
C ARG A 145 -2.25 -10.84 8.96
N ARG A 146 -3.40 -10.67 8.29
CA ARG A 146 -4.73 -10.72 8.94
C ARG A 146 -5.03 -12.09 9.56
N ALA A 147 -4.55 -13.14 8.94
CA ALA A 147 -4.67 -14.52 9.43
C ALA A 147 -3.62 -14.90 10.51
N GLY A 148 -2.83 -13.93 10.99
CA GLY A 148 -1.86 -14.16 12.07
C GLY A 148 -0.55 -14.82 11.61
N GLY A 149 -0.24 -14.79 10.30
CA GLY A 149 1.00 -15.35 9.76
C GLY A 149 2.25 -14.56 10.16
N PHE A 150 2.09 -13.25 10.42
CA PHE A 150 3.13 -12.38 10.98
C PHE A 150 2.49 -11.16 11.68
N ALA A 151 3.23 -10.58 12.62
CA ALA A 151 2.77 -9.40 13.35
C ALA A 151 2.90 -8.12 12.50
N LYS A 152 2.07 -7.12 12.82
CA LYS A 152 2.27 -5.79 12.27
C LYS A 152 3.60 -5.22 12.75
N ASP A 153 4.38 -4.69 11.83
CA ASP A 153 5.69 -4.12 12.07
C ASP A 153 5.77 -2.69 11.50
N THR A 154 6.66 -1.87 12.04
CA THR A 154 6.87 -0.47 11.61
C THR A 154 7.86 -0.35 10.45
N THR A 155 8.48 -1.45 10.02
CA THR A 155 9.39 -1.48 8.87
C THR A 155 8.64 -1.02 7.62
N PRO A 156 9.12 0.02 6.94
CA PRO A 156 8.52 0.47 5.70
C PRO A 156 8.44 -0.68 4.69
N PHE A 157 7.30 -0.77 4.00
CA PHE A 157 7.07 -1.78 2.97
C PHE A 157 7.12 -3.24 3.47
N SER A 158 6.93 -3.50 4.77
CA SER A 158 6.96 -4.85 5.35
C SER A 158 6.12 -5.86 4.57
N GLU A 159 4.89 -5.50 4.18
CA GLU A 159 4.00 -6.38 3.41
C GLU A 159 4.51 -6.66 1.99
N PHE A 160 5.33 -5.77 1.40
CA PHE A 160 5.98 -6.05 0.12
C PHE A 160 7.15 -7.02 0.29
N LEU A 161 7.90 -6.97 1.40
CA LEU A 161 8.94 -7.96 1.70
C LEU A 161 8.32 -9.35 1.86
N TRP A 162 7.18 -9.46 2.55
CA TRP A 162 6.41 -10.69 2.64
C TRP A 162 5.87 -11.16 1.29
N ALA A 163 5.35 -10.23 0.45
CA ALA A 163 4.92 -10.56 -0.90
C ALA A 163 6.06 -11.13 -1.76
N ASP A 164 7.26 -10.56 -1.64
CA ASP A 164 8.44 -11.02 -2.37
C ASP A 164 8.93 -12.40 -1.87
N PHE A 165 8.90 -12.64 -0.57
CA PHE A 165 9.17 -13.94 0.02
C PHE A 165 8.24 -15.04 -0.54
N LEU A 166 6.93 -14.75 -0.59
CA LEU A 166 5.93 -15.68 -1.11
C LEU A 166 6.08 -15.90 -2.62
N ARG A 167 6.36 -14.83 -3.38
CA ARG A 167 6.56 -14.87 -4.85
C ARG A 167 7.70 -15.81 -5.25
N ARG A 168 8.74 -15.90 -4.44
CA ARG A 168 9.88 -16.80 -4.67
C ARG A 168 9.59 -18.27 -4.36
N ARG A 169 8.49 -18.57 -3.63
CA ARG A 169 8.13 -19.91 -3.12
C ARG A 169 6.84 -20.47 -3.68
N MET A 170 6.06 -19.64 -4.36
CA MET A 170 4.75 -19.98 -4.90
C MET A 170 4.61 -19.43 -6.31
N SER A 171 3.91 -20.15 -7.19
CA SER A 171 3.61 -19.65 -8.53
C SER A 171 2.42 -18.69 -8.49
N ARG A 172 2.45 -17.65 -9.33
CA ARG A 172 1.30 -16.77 -9.53
C ARG A 172 0.06 -17.57 -9.93
N LYS A 173 0.21 -18.54 -10.82
CA LYS A 173 -0.88 -19.41 -11.27
C LYS A 173 -1.59 -20.11 -10.12
N SER A 174 -0.86 -20.60 -9.12
CA SER A 174 -1.46 -21.23 -7.94
C SER A 174 -2.24 -20.26 -7.06
N VAL A 175 -1.75 -19.02 -6.92
CA VAL A 175 -2.44 -17.97 -6.15
C VAL A 175 -3.73 -17.52 -6.85
N ASP A 176 -3.68 -17.37 -8.17
CA ASP A 176 -4.84 -16.96 -8.97
C ASP A 176 -5.91 -18.06 -9.04
N ALA A 177 -5.50 -19.35 -9.08
CA ALA A 177 -6.41 -20.49 -9.20
C ALA A 177 -7.18 -20.78 -7.91
N ASP A 178 -6.52 -20.77 -6.75
CA ASP A 178 -7.13 -21.04 -5.45
C ASP A 178 -6.44 -20.22 -4.36
N PHE A 179 -7.02 -19.09 -4.06
CA PHE A 179 -6.46 -18.16 -3.09
C PHE A 179 -6.54 -18.68 -1.64
N ALA A 180 -7.55 -19.47 -1.31
CA ALA A 180 -7.69 -20.04 0.04
C ALA A 180 -6.56 -21.05 0.31
N LYS A 181 -6.34 -21.96 -0.62
CA LYS A 181 -5.23 -22.92 -0.55
C LYS A 181 -3.86 -22.23 -0.60
N ALA A 182 -3.75 -21.13 -1.36
CA ALA A 182 -2.54 -20.32 -1.37
C ALA A 182 -2.28 -19.67 0.00
N LEU A 183 -3.33 -19.22 0.69
CA LEU A 183 -3.22 -18.67 2.04
C LEU A 183 -2.79 -19.72 3.07
N GLU A 184 -3.35 -20.93 3.02
CA GLU A 184 -2.92 -22.04 3.88
C GLU A 184 -1.42 -22.32 3.70
N LYS A 185 -0.97 -22.42 2.46
CA LYS A 185 0.46 -22.59 2.16
C LYS A 185 1.29 -21.39 2.62
N ALA A 186 0.80 -20.18 2.46
CA ALA A 186 1.48 -18.97 2.93
C ALA A 186 1.61 -18.94 4.46
N LEU A 187 0.61 -19.41 5.20
CA LEU A 187 0.65 -19.54 6.66
C LEU A 187 1.75 -20.51 7.09
N ALA A 188 1.83 -21.68 6.47
CA ALA A 188 2.89 -22.66 6.74
C ALA A 188 4.29 -22.07 6.46
N LEU A 189 4.46 -21.40 5.30
CA LEU A 189 5.70 -20.72 4.96
C LEU A 189 6.03 -19.58 5.93
N GLY A 190 5.04 -18.79 6.34
CA GLY A 190 5.22 -17.66 7.26
C GLY A 190 5.66 -18.07 8.66
N LYS A 191 5.29 -19.28 9.09
CA LYS A 191 5.72 -19.87 10.38
C LYS A 191 7.05 -20.61 10.29
N SER A 192 7.56 -20.86 9.09
CA SER A 192 8.82 -21.59 8.92
C SER A 192 10.04 -20.73 9.28
N LYS A 193 11.16 -21.41 9.59
CA LYS A 193 12.45 -20.75 9.83
C LYS A 193 12.98 -19.98 8.61
N ASP A 194 12.51 -20.30 7.41
CA ASP A 194 12.87 -19.59 6.18
C ASP A 194 12.43 -18.12 6.19
N ALA A 195 11.45 -17.77 7.02
CA ALA A 195 10.91 -16.42 7.13
C ALA A 195 11.51 -15.59 8.27
N ILE A 196 12.46 -16.12 9.04
CA ILE A 196 13.01 -15.51 10.27
C ILE A 196 13.55 -14.10 10.08
N TYR A 197 14.03 -13.77 8.89
CA TYR A 197 14.58 -12.45 8.57
C TYR A 197 13.52 -11.41 8.20
N LEU A 198 12.25 -11.81 8.10
CA LEU A 198 11.17 -10.91 7.70
C LEU A 198 10.60 -10.14 8.90
N PRO A 199 10.24 -8.87 8.70
CA PRO A 199 9.69 -8.05 9.77
C PRO A 199 8.38 -8.65 10.30
N GLY A 200 8.23 -8.66 11.62
CA GLY A 200 7.04 -9.19 12.27
C GLY A 200 6.94 -10.72 12.28
N TRP A 201 8.00 -11.45 11.93
CA TRP A 201 8.00 -12.91 12.07
C TRP A 201 7.74 -13.33 13.51
N CYS A 202 6.81 -14.27 13.71
CA CYS A 202 6.33 -14.68 15.03
C CYS A 202 6.86 -16.07 15.48
N GLY A 203 7.79 -16.64 14.73
CA GLY A 203 8.30 -17.98 15.03
C GLY A 203 7.45 -19.11 14.44
N PRO A 204 7.94 -20.37 14.56
CA PRO A 204 7.12 -21.54 14.30
C PRO A 204 5.93 -21.55 15.26
N ALA A 205 4.84 -22.23 14.88
CA ALA A 205 3.80 -22.56 15.85
C ALA A 205 4.46 -23.32 16.99
N SER A 206 4.18 -22.96 18.25
CA SER A 206 4.54 -23.79 19.39
C SER A 206 3.85 -25.14 19.20
N ASP A 207 4.62 -26.21 19.22
CA ASP A 207 4.06 -27.57 19.41
C ASP A 207 3.52 -27.57 20.84
N ASP A 208 2.23 -27.26 21.05
CA ASP A 208 1.48 -27.51 22.28
C ASP A 208 0.99 -28.95 22.29
#